data_595b2d6a8085ae9e81cec8a28cd0f8c3
#
_entry.id   595b2d6a8085ae9e81cec8a28cd0f8c3
#
_cell.length_a   1.000
_cell.length_b   1.000
_cell.length_c   1.000
_cell.angle_alpha   90.00
_cell.angle_beta   90.00
_cell.angle_gamma   90.00
#
_symmetry.space_group_name_H-M   'P 1'
#
loop_
_entity.id
_entity.type
_entity.pdbx_description
1 polymer ?
#
loop_
_entity_poly.entity_id
_entity_poly.type
_entity_poly.pdbx_seq_one_letter_code
_entity_poly.pdbx_strand_id
1 'polypeptide(L)'
;NRERLLYSTLPAGRRVFHLDFDGAGRLERVEQVLTLARFSGIALNTWTQADVERTFGPPMLVERVARFDGDIWTYRFMDDYEPRMAHIHIDRAGTVRQLVFSDDQPPGDDRDF
;
A
#
# COMPACT_ATOMS: atom_id res chain seq x y z
N ASN A 1 -1.10 -23.00 15.59
CA ASN A 1 -1.96 -22.02 14.95
C ASN A 1 -1.43 -20.63 15.06
N ARG A 2 -0.86 -20.15 14.00
CA ARG A 2 -0.35 -18.79 13.96
C ARG A 2 -1.36 -17.88 13.34
N GLU A 3 -1.39 -16.66 13.82
CA GLU A 3 -2.33 -15.66 13.34
C GLU A 3 -1.60 -14.43 12.91
N ARG A 4 -2.09 -13.78 11.87
CA ARG A 4 -1.58 -12.49 11.44
C ARG A 4 -2.73 -11.50 11.41
N LEU A 5 -2.52 -10.37 12.08
CA LEU A 5 -3.46 -9.26 12.03
C LEU A 5 -2.83 -8.12 11.25
N LEU A 6 -3.64 -7.38 10.57
CA LEU A 6 -3.18 -6.20 9.84
C LEU A 6 -3.72 -4.97 10.56
N TYR A 7 -2.81 -4.07 10.94
CA TYR A 7 -3.17 -2.82 11.59
C TYR A 7 -2.78 -1.67 10.68
N SER A 8 -3.73 -0.79 10.36
CA SER A 8 -3.52 0.29 9.41
C SER A 8 -3.84 1.63 10.03
N THR A 9 -2.99 2.63 9.76
CA THR A 9 -3.26 4.02 10.13
C THR A 9 -3.80 4.82 8.95
N LEU A 10 -3.93 4.19 7.79
CA LEU A 10 -4.52 4.84 6.63
C LEU A 10 -6.00 5.15 6.90
N PRO A 11 -6.57 6.15 6.26
CA PRO A 11 -5.96 7.01 5.24
C PRO A 11 -5.18 8.18 5.80
N ALA A 12 -5.38 8.54 7.05
CA ALA A 12 -4.72 9.72 7.61
C ALA A 12 -3.25 9.49 7.89
N GLY A 13 -2.90 8.28 8.32
CA GLY A 13 -1.50 7.93 8.57
C GLY A 13 -0.84 7.31 7.37
N ARG A 14 0.38 6.80 7.58
CA ARG A 14 1.20 6.27 6.49
C ARG A 14 1.81 4.93 6.84
N ARG A 15 1.17 4.15 7.71
CA ARG A 15 1.74 2.90 8.18
C ARG A 15 0.73 1.79 8.19
N VAL A 16 1.19 0.61 7.83
CA VAL A 16 0.43 -0.63 7.96
C VAL A 16 1.38 -1.65 8.57
N PHE A 17 0.92 -2.33 9.61
CA PHE A 17 1.72 -3.31 10.32
C PHE A 17 1.12 -4.68 10.18
N HIS A 18 1.98 -5.67 9.96
CA HIS A 18 1.61 -7.06 10.16
C HIS A 18 2.00 -7.45 11.56
N LEU A 19 1.04 -7.92 12.34
CA LEU A 19 1.24 -8.38 13.69
C LEU A 19 1.08 -9.89 13.67
N ASP A 20 2.18 -10.60 13.87
CA ASP A 20 2.16 -12.06 13.83
C ASP A 20 2.15 -12.63 15.25
N PHE A 21 1.23 -13.53 15.49
CA PHE A 21 1.06 -14.14 16.81
C PHE A 21 1.33 -15.65 16.72
N ASP A 22 1.88 -16.19 17.80
CA ASP A 22 2.14 -17.63 17.86
C ASP A 22 0.86 -18.39 18.24
N GLY A 23 0.97 -19.72 18.34
CA GLY A 23 -0.18 -20.56 18.65
C GLY A 23 -0.78 -20.33 20.04
N ALA A 24 -0.04 -19.67 20.93
CA ALA A 24 -0.53 -19.33 22.25
C ALA A 24 -1.11 -17.93 22.33
N GLY A 25 -1.18 -17.22 21.20
CA GLY A 25 -1.73 -15.88 21.16
C GLY A 25 -0.76 -14.79 21.55
N ARG A 26 0.54 -15.09 21.60
CA ARG A 26 1.55 -14.10 21.96
C ARG A 26 2.13 -13.46 20.71
N LEU A 27 2.36 -12.15 20.77
CA LEU A 27 2.94 -11.41 19.66
C LEU A 27 4.37 -11.89 19.41
N GLU A 28 4.62 -12.38 18.18
CA GLU A 28 5.94 -12.86 17.78
C GLU A 28 6.69 -11.85 16.96
N ARG A 29 6.00 -11.10 16.13
CA ARG A 29 6.65 -10.26 15.16
C ARG A 29 5.76 -9.08 14.78
N VAL A 30 6.39 -7.91 14.56
CA VAL A 30 5.74 -6.72 14.03
C VAL A 30 6.53 -6.28 12.83
N GLU A 31 5.86 -6.07 11.70
CA GLU A 31 6.52 -5.58 10.50
C GLU A 31 5.72 -4.43 9.91
N GLN A 32 6.37 -3.29 9.70
CA GLN A 32 5.76 -2.18 8.96
C GLN A 32 5.93 -2.48 7.48
N VAL A 33 4.80 -2.64 6.76
CA VAL A 33 4.84 -3.13 5.39
C VAL A 33 4.74 -2.03 4.34
N LEU A 34 4.35 -0.80 4.71
CA LEU A 34 4.31 0.30 3.75
C LEU A 34 5.69 0.88 3.58
N THR A 35 6.52 0.21 2.81
CA THR A 35 7.89 0.62 2.54
C THR A 35 8.16 0.54 1.04
N LEU A 36 9.15 1.31 0.59
CA LEU A 36 9.56 1.25 -0.80
C LEU A 36 9.95 -0.18 -1.20
N ALA A 37 10.67 -0.86 -0.32
CA ALA A 37 11.12 -2.22 -0.60
C ALA A 37 9.96 -3.18 -0.78
N ARG A 38 8.95 -3.10 0.07
CA ARG A 38 7.79 -3.99 -0.03
C ARG A 38 6.96 -3.70 -1.27
N PHE A 39 6.71 -2.41 -1.58
CA PHE A 39 5.99 -2.08 -2.81
C PHE A 39 6.75 -2.54 -4.03
N SER A 40 8.08 -2.36 -4.03
CA SER A 40 8.89 -2.77 -5.17
C SER A 40 8.95 -4.28 -5.34
N GLY A 41 8.56 -5.03 -4.33
CA GLY A 41 8.50 -6.49 -4.41
C GLY A 41 7.23 -7.02 -5.05
N ILE A 42 6.30 -6.15 -5.43
CA ILE A 42 5.09 -6.59 -6.12
C ILE A 42 5.47 -7.14 -7.49
N ALA A 43 5.04 -8.39 -7.76
CA ALA A 43 5.31 -9.02 -9.05
C ALA A 43 4.26 -8.57 -10.05
N LEU A 44 4.64 -7.66 -10.95
CA LEU A 44 3.72 -7.17 -11.97
C LEU A 44 3.24 -8.31 -12.86
N ASN A 45 1.98 -8.24 -13.26
CA ASN A 45 1.32 -9.26 -14.08
C ASN A 45 1.12 -10.58 -13.36
N THR A 46 1.41 -10.65 -12.07
CA THR A 46 1.25 -11.87 -11.27
C THR A 46 0.39 -11.62 -10.03
N TRP A 47 0.69 -10.57 -9.29
CA TRP A 47 -0.09 -10.25 -8.09
C TRP A 47 -1.50 -9.87 -8.47
N THR A 48 -2.45 -10.27 -7.61
CA THR A 48 -3.85 -9.92 -7.78
C THR A 48 -4.24 -8.83 -6.78
N GLN A 49 -5.43 -8.30 -6.98
CA GLN A 49 -6.01 -7.34 -6.05
C GLN A 49 -6.05 -7.91 -4.63
N ALA A 50 -6.37 -9.19 -4.51
CA ALA A 50 -6.41 -9.84 -3.20
C ALA A 50 -5.03 -9.89 -2.55
N ASP A 51 -3.98 -10.09 -3.35
CA ASP A 51 -2.61 -10.07 -2.82
C ASP A 51 -2.25 -8.69 -2.27
N VAL A 52 -2.62 -7.65 -2.99
CA VAL A 52 -2.38 -6.27 -2.55
C VAL A 52 -3.11 -5.98 -1.25
N GLU A 53 -4.38 -6.33 -1.20
CA GLU A 53 -5.21 -6.06 -0.03
C GLU A 53 -4.73 -6.85 1.18
N ARG A 54 -4.34 -8.10 0.98
CA ARG A 54 -3.86 -8.94 2.07
C ARG A 54 -2.53 -8.44 2.62
N THR A 55 -1.68 -7.86 1.77
CA THR A 55 -0.37 -7.40 2.17
C THR A 55 -0.40 -5.99 2.75
N PHE A 56 -1.10 -5.07 2.10
CA PHE A 56 -1.06 -3.65 2.46
C PHE A 56 -2.35 -3.13 3.09
N GLY A 57 -3.42 -3.90 3.03
CA GLY A 57 -4.70 -3.47 3.54
C GLY A 57 -5.44 -2.57 2.55
N PRO A 58 -6.52 -1.93 3.00
CA PRO A 58 -7.27 -1.04 2.13
C PRO A 58 -6.43 0.17 1.73
N PRO A 59 -6.53 0.63 0.48
CA PRO A 59 -5.78 1.80 0.07
C PRO A 59 -6.37 3.08 0.63
N MET A 60 -5.58 4.16 0.57
CA MET A 60 -6.07 5.47 0.94
C MET A 60 -7.11 5.97 -0.05
N LEU A 61 -6.93 5.64 -1.31
CA LEU A 61 -7.75 6.16 -2.40
C LEU A 61 -7.83 5.14 -3.51
N VAL A 62 -9.01 5.00 -4.10
CA VAL A 62 -9.21 4.19 -5.30
C VAL A 62 -9.73 5.11 -6.38
N GLU A 63 -9.04 5.16 -7.51
CA GLU A 63 -9.40 6.03 -8.62
C GLU A 63 -9.53 5.26 -9.91
N ARG A 64 -10.34 5.79 -10.80
CA ARG A 64 -10.46 5.26 -12.15
C ARG A 64 -10.04 6.36 -13.11
N VAL A 65 -9.11 6.06 -14.00
CA VAL A 65 -8.64 7.04 -14.97
C VAL A 65 -8.96 6.59 -16.38
N ALA A 66 -9.10 7.57 -17.28
CA ALA A 66 -9.64 7.31 -18.61
C ALA A 66 -8.77 6.40 -19.46
N ARG A 67 -7.47 6.38 -19.24
CA ARG A 67 -6.55 5.65 -20.11
C ARG A 67 -6.15 4.28 -19.59
N PHE A 68 -6.69 3.88 -18.47
CA PHE A 68 -6.36 2.59 -17.90
C PHE A 68 -7.66 1.87 -17.56
N ASP A 69 -7.83 0.65 -18.08
CA ASP A 69 -9.03 -0.13 -17.84
C ASP A 69 -8.87 -0.89 -16.53
N GLY A 70 -9.25 -0.26 -15.44
CA GLY A 70 -9.12 -0.82 -14.10
C GLY A 70 -9.12 0.30 -13.07
N ASP A 71 -8.59 -0.01 -11.91
CA ASP A 71 -8.54 0.92 -10.78
C ASP A 71 -7.11 1.21 -10.39
N ILE A 72 -6.87 2.40 -9.85
CA ILE A 72 -5.59 2.76 -9.29
C ILE A 72 -5.75 2.88 -7.80
N TRP A 73 -5.03 2.03 -7.07
CA TRP A 73 -5.03 2.01 -5.61
C TRP A 73 -3.83 2.80 -5.12
N THR A 74 -4.07 3.85 -4.34
CA THR A 74 -3.02 4.71 -3.85
C THR A 74 -2.82 4.52 -2.35
N TYR A 75 -1.56 4.36 -1.98
CA TYR A 75 -1.14 4.24 -0.59
C TYR A 75 -0.16 5.36 -0.27
N ARG A 76 -0.27 5.93 0.91
CA ARG A 76 0.73 6.85 1.43
C ARG A 76 1.75 6.09 2.25
N PHE A 77 3.01 6.48 2.15
CA PHE A 77 4.04 5.85 2.98
C PHE A 77 5.18 6.83 3.20
N MET A 78 6.11 6.45 4.07
CA MET A 78 7.30 7.24 4.33
C MET A 78 8.51 6.49 3.77
N ASP A 79 9.29 7.21 2.97
CA ASP A 79 10.53 6.67 2.41
C ASP A 79 11.65 7.49 3.05
N ASP A 80 12.25 6.97 4.11
CA ASP A 80 13.26 7.68 4.92
C ASP A 80 12.74 9.00 5.34
N TYR A 81 12.01 9.46 5.84
CA TYR A 81 11.50 10.75 6.27
C TYR A 81 10.83 11.55 5.16
N GLU A 82 10.75 10.99 3.94
CA GLU A 82 10.06 11.70 2.86
C GLU A 82 8.68 11.10 2.62
N PRO A 83 7.62 11.91 2.66
CA PRO A 83 6.28 11.40 2.34
C PRO A 83 6.17 11.09 0.85
N ARG A 84 5.68 9.89 0.55
CA ARG A 84 5.51 9.45 -0.83
C ARG A 84 4.21 8.72 -1.01
N MET A 85 3.85 8.50 -2.25
CA MET A 85 2.67 7.72 -2.60
C MET A 85 3.05 6.60 -3.56
N ALA A 86 2.40 5.46 -3.38
CA ALA A 86 2.51 4.32 -4.29
C ALA A 86 1.16 4.16 -4.97
N HIS A 87 1.18 4.14 -6.31
CA HIS A 87 -0.02 3.99 -7.12
C HIS A 87 0.04 2.62 -7.80
N ILE A 88 -0.86 1.74 -7.40
CA ILE A 88 -0.89 0.37 -7.90
C ILE A 88 -2.02 0.28 -8.91
N HIS A 89 -1.68 0.01 -10.16
CA HIS A 89 -2.66 -0.10 -11.24
C HIS A 89 -3.15 -1.54 -11.35
N ILE A 90 -4.42 -1.76 -11.04
CA ILE A 90 -5.04 -3.08 -11.03
C ILE A 90 -6.05 -3.12 -12.15
N ASP A 91 -5.87 -4.02 -13.11
CA ASP A 91 -6.73 -4.06 -14.28
C ASP A 91 -8.10 -4.65 -13.93
N ARG A 92 -8.99 -4.68 -14.91
CA ARG A 92 -10.36 -5.12 -14.70
C ARG A 92 -10.44 -6.58 -14.27
N ALA A 93 -9.47 -7.38 -14.64
CA ALA A 93 -9.41 -8.79 -14.22
C ALA A 93 -8.86 -8.95 -12.81
N GLY A 94 -8.38 -7.86 -12.19
CA GLY A 94 -7.85 -7.92 -10.84
C GLY A 94 -6.36 -8.20 -10.77
N THR A 95 -5.62 -7.98 -11.85
CA THR A 95 -4.19 -8.23 -11.89
C THR A 95 -3.43 -6.92 -11.83
N VAL A 96 -2.38 -6.87 -11.01
CA VAL A 96 -1.54 -5.68 -10.90
C VAL A 96 -0.70 -5.54 -12.17
N ARG A 97 -0.83 -4.41 -12.85
CA ARG A 97 -0.15 -4.20 -14.12
C ARG A 97 0.98 -3.20 -14.04
N GLN A 98 0.91 -2.26 -13.12
CA GLN A 98 1.88 -1.19 -13.07
C GLN A 98 1.98 -0.65 -11.66
N LEU A 99 3.16 -0.15 -11.30
CA LEU A 99 3.41 0.48 -10.02
C LEU A 99 4.15 1.78 -10.29
N VAL A 100 3.61 2.89 -9.79
CA VAL A 100 4.20 4.22 -9.98
C VAL A 100 4.33 4.88 -8.61
N PHE A 101 5.47 5.51 -8.37
CA PHE A 101 5.68 6.27 -7.15
C PHE A 101 5.64 7.76 -7.45
N SER A 102 5.13 8.54 -6.51
CA SER A 102 5.14 9.99 -6.60
C SER A 102 5.37 10.59 -5.24
N ASP A 103 5.71 11.87 -5.22
CA ASP A 103 5.88 12.57 -3.95
C ASP A 103 4.51 12.94 -3.39
N ASP A 104 4.39 12.83 -2.08
CA ASP A 104 3.16 13.20 -1.39
C ASP A 104 3.36 14.55 -0.74
N GLN A 105 2.95 15.61 -1.42
CA GLN A 105 3.13 16.95 -0.92
C GLN A 105 1.91 17.40 -0.15
N PRO A 106 2.10 17.98 1.03
CA PRO A 106 0.96 18.48 1.80
C PRO A 106 0.21 19.54 1.02
N PRO A 107 -1.10 19.64 1.23
CA PRO A 107 -1.89 20.68 0.59
C PRO A 107 -1.30 22.05 0.89
N GLY A 108 -1.17 22.85 -0.13
CA GLY A 108 -0.72 24.21 0.04
C GLY A 108 0.75 24.45 -0.13
N ASP A 109 1.55 23.41 -0.22
CA ASP A 109 2.98 23.57 -0.40
C ASP A 109 3.31 24.07 -1.77
N ASP A 110 2.48 23.77 -2.68
CA ASP A 110 2.74 24.12 -4.04
C ASP A 110 2.35 25.51 -4.35
N ARG A 111 1.85 26.27 -3.42
CA ARG A 111 1.40 27.55 -3.77
C ARG A 111 2.44 28.57 -3.56
N ASP A 112 3.56 28.17 -3.25
CA ASP A 112 4.53 29.14 -3.01
C ASP A 112 5.12 29.60 -4.24
N PHE A 113 4.53 30.28 -4.83
CA PHE A 113 5.10 30.76 -5.98
C PHE A 113 4.34 31.73 -6.58
#